data_ae14a9c46a87459236ed1305018b7c07
#
_entry.id   ae14a9c46a87459236ed1305018b7c07
#
_cell.length_a   1.000
_cell.length_b   1.000
_cell.length_c   1.000
_cell.angle_alpha   90.00
_cell.angle_beta   90.00
_cell.angle_gamma   90.00
#
_symmetry.space_group_name_H-M   'P 1'
#
loop_
_entity.id
_entity.type
_entity.pdbx_description
1 polymer ?
#
loop_
_entity_poly.entity_id
_entity_poly.type
_entity_poly.pdbx_seq_one_letter_code
_entity_poly.pdbx_strand_id
1 'polypeptide(L)'
;MSEIALQTYGGGTPKTANEEFWKGNIPWIQSSDLIEERLFNVKPRKYISQEAISKSSTKLVPQNSITIVTRVGVGKLAFMPFSYATSQDFLSLSELKIEPKFAVYALYKMMRLVSNEVQGTSIKGITKDELLAKEILIPDCEVQKKIGAYLHNLDNLITLHQSKCDNLKEVKKYMLQNMFI
;
A
#
# COMPACT_ATOMS: atom_id res chain seq x y z
N MET A 1 16.25 1.11 7.79
CA MET A 1 14.90 0.49 7.78
C MET A 1 14.85 -0.95 8.29
N SER A 2 15.93 -1.71 8.26
CA SER A 2 16.00 -3.05 8.88
C SER A 2 15.62 -3.10 10.36
N GLU A 3 15.66 -1.94 11.04
CA GLU A 3 15.25 -1.81 12.45
C GLU A 3 13.74 -1.57 12.65
N ILE A 4 12.99 -1.28 11.59
CA ILE A 4 11.55 -0.98 11.65
C ILE A 4 10.71 -2.26 11.68
N ALA A 5 11.17 -3.32 11.00
CA ALA A 5 10.46 -4.57 10.87
C ALA A 5 11.40 -5.77 11.07
N LEU A 6 10.89 -6.84 11.66
CA LEU A 6 11.64 -8.08 11.85
C LEU A 6 11.74 -8.90 10.56
N GLN A 7 10.69 -8.86 9.74
CA GLN A 7 10.61 -9.69 8.54
C GLN A 7 10.27 -8.86 7.29
N THR A 8 10.79 -9.32 6.15
CA THR A 8 10.52 -8.74 4.85
C THR A 8 10.11 -9.81 3.85
N TYR A 9 9.11 -9.50 3.02
CA TYR A 9 8.59 -10.40 1.99
C TYR A 9 8.71 -9.74 0.63
N GLY A 10 9.32 -10.44 -0.32
CA GLY A 10 9.20 -10.12 -1.74
C GLY A 10 7.93 -10.74 -2.30
N GLY A 11 7.36 -10.13 -3.33
CA GLY A 11 6.20 -10.66 -4.01
C GLY A 11 6.52 -11.65 -5.14
N GLY A 12 5.49 -12.24 -5.69
CA GLY A 12 5.54 -13.14 -6.84
C GLY A 12 4.21 -13.21 -7.57
N THR A 13 4.24 -13.65 -8.82
CA THR A 13 3.04 -13.82 -9.63
C THR A 13 2.83 -15.31 -9.92
N PRO A 14 1.70 -15.89 -9.51
CA PRO A 14 1.33 -17.25 -9.90
C PRO A 14 1.21 -17.36 -11.44
N LYS A 15 1.40 -18.56 -11.98
CA LYS A 15 1.22 -18.80 -13.43
C LYS A 15 -0.18 -18.35 -13.86
N THR A 16 -0.24 -17.33 -14.71
CA THR A 16 -1.51 -16.73 -15.17
C THR A 16 -2.35 -17.69 -16.02
N ALA A 17 -1.71 -18.63 -16.72
CA ALA A 17 -2.38 -19.65 -17.51
C ALA A 17 -3.08 -20.74 -16.66
N ASN A 18 -2.81 -20.82 -15.37
CA ASN A 18 -3.47 -21.77 -14.48
C ASN A 18 -4.63 -21.07 -13.74
N GLU A 19 -5.83 -21.23 -14.28
CA GLU A 19 -7.04 -20.59 -13.71
C GLU A 19 -7.31 -20.98 -12.25
N GLU A 20 -6.97 -22.20 -11.82
CA GLU A 20 -7.20 -22.67 -10.45
C GLU A 20 -6.38 -21.86 -9.42
N PHE A 21 -5.25 -21.29 -9.83
CA PHE A 21 -4.47 -20.41 -8.97
C PHE A 21 -5.18 -19.09 -8.67
N TRP A 22 -6.12 -18.67 -9.51
CA TRP A 22 -6.85 -17.42 -9.44
C TRP A 22 -8.29 -17.57 -8.89
N LYS A 23 -8.64 -18.79 -8.47
CA LYS A 23 -9.92 -19.12 -7.84
C LYS A 23 -9.71 -19.35 -6.34
N GLY A 24 -9.63 -18.31 -5.56
CA GLY A 24 -9.40 -18.42 -4.11
C GLY A 24 -9.88 -17.18 -3.35
N ASN A 25 -9.51 -17.12 -2.08
CA ASN A 25 -9.92 -16.06 -1.16
C ASN A 25 -8.74 -15.24 -0.59
N ILE A 26 -7.50 -15.54 -1.00
CA ILE A 26 -6.31 -14.81 -0.56
C ILE A 26 -6.15 -13.58 -1.46
N PRO A 27 -6.23 -12.35 -0.94
CA PRO A 27 -6.02 -11.15 -1.73
C PRO A 27 -4.64 -11.15 -2.40
N TRP A 28 -4.59 -10.86 -3.69
CA TRP A 28 -3.33 -10.70 -4.42
C TRP A 28 -3.24 -9.28 -4.97
N ILE A 29 -2.26 -8.53 -4.50
CA ILE A 29 -2.13 -7.09 -4.69
C ILE A 29 -1.12 -6.79 -5.81
N GLN A 30 -1.49 -5.89 -6.69
CA GLN A 30 -0.61 -5.32 -7.72
C GLN A 30 -0.57 -3.80 -7.59
N SER A 31 0.43 -3.15 -8.20
CA SER A 31 0.68 -1.71 -8.04
C SER A 31 -0.53 -0.83 -8.43
N SER A 32 -1.38 -1.31 -9.35
CA SER A 32 -2.62 -0.65 -9.74
C SER A 32 -3.74 -0.69 -8.68
N ASP A 33 -3.62 -1.54 -7.65
CA ASP A 33 -4.56 -1.59 -6.53
C ASP A 33 -4.24 -0.51 -5.47
N LEU A 34 -3.01 0.00 -5.48
CA LEU A 34 -2.60 1.09 -4.61
C LEU A 34 -2.83 2.43 -5.33
N ILE A 35 -3.59 3.28 -4.67
CA ILE A 35 -3.83 4.65 -5.11
C ILE A 35 -2.81 5.55 -4.43
N GLU A 36 -2.19 6.44 -5.19
CA GLU A 36 -1.26 7.43 -4.64
C GLU A 36 -1.93 8.25 -3.54
N GLU A 37 -1.21 8.54 -2.47
CA GLU A 37 -1.68 9.24 -1.27
C GLU A 37 -2.74 8.52 -0.43
N ARG A 38 -3.28 7.37 -0.88
CA ARG A 38 -4.18 6.54 -0.08
C ARG A 38 -3.42 5.43 0.62
N LEU A 39 -3.03 5.67 1.86
CA LEU A 39 -2.16 4.79 2.64
C LEU A 39 -2.90 3.65 3.36
N PHE A 40 -4.23 3.73 3.41
CA PHE A 40 -5.09 2.76 4.10
C PHE A 40 -6.27 2.34 3.21
N ASN A 41 -7.00 1.32 3.65
CA ASN A 41 -8.24 0.85 2.99
C ASN A 41 -8.04 0.38 1.54
N VAL A 42 -6.96 -0.39 1.30
CA VAL A 42 -6.73 -1.05 0.01
C VAL A 42 -7.88 -2.00 -0.30
N LYS A 43 -8.39 -1.93 -1.53
CA LYS A 43 -9.43 -2.83 -2.04
C LYS A 43 -8.81 -3.78 -3.05
N PRO A 44 -8.60 -5.05 -2.69
CA PRO A 44 -8.07 -6.05 -3.61
C PRO A 44 -9.03 -6.28 -4.78
N ARG A 45 -8.50 -6.44 -5.98
CA ARG A 45 -9.28 -6.77 -7.18
C ARG A 45 -9.08 -8.20 -7.65
N LYS A 46 -8.01 -8.85 -7.21
CA LYS A 46 -7.69 -10.24 -7.56
C LYS A 46 -7.46 -11.06 -6.30
N TYR A 47 -7.77 -12.32 -6.41
CA TYR A 47 -7.61 -13.28 -5.34
C TYR A 47 -6.93 -14.54 -5.88
N ILE A 48 -6.19 -15.22 -5.02
CA ILE A 48 -5.49 -16.47 -5.38
C ILE A 48 -5.84 -17.58 -4.39
N SER A 49 -5.61 -18.82 -4.84
CA SER A 49 -5.83 -20.00 -4.02
C SER A 49 -4.63 -20.30 -3.11
N GLN A 50 -4.85 -21.11 -2.07
CA GLN A 50 -3.78 -21.63 -1.23
C GLN A 50 -2.78 -22.48 -2.04
N GLU A 51 -3.25 -23.13 -3.08
CA GLU A 51 -2.39 -23.88 -4.00
C GLU A 51 -1.42 -22.95 -4.76
N ALA A 52 -1.86 -21.76 -5.15
CA ALA A 52 -1.00 -20.77 -5.78
C ALA A 52 0.17 -20.35 -4.87
N ILE A 53 -0.07 -20.21 -3.54
CA ILE A 53 0.99 -19.94 -2.57
C ILE A 53 2.00 -21.09 -2.51
N SER A 54 1.52 -22.34 -2.46
CA SER A 54 2.39 -23.52 -2.28
C SER A 54 3.16 -23.92 -3.55
N LYS A 55 2.61 -23.62 -4.75
CA LYS A 55 3.16 -24.08 -6.05
C LYS A 55 3.75 -22.94 -6.92
N SER A 56 3.90 -21.73 -6.36
CA SER A 56 4.51 -20.60 -7.08
C SER A 56 5.55 -19.86 -6.24
N SER A 57 6.16 -18.82 -6.81
CA SER A 57 7.06 -17.91 -6.09
C SER A 57 6.33 -16.92 -5.18
N THR A 58 5.00 -16.92 -5.20
CA THR A 58 4.16 -16.03 -4.41
C THR A 58 4.24 -16.40 -2.93
N LYS A 59 4.36 -15.40 -2.08
CA LYS A 59 4.44 -15.58 -0.62
C LYS A 59 3.24 -14.95 0.05
N LEU A 60 2.72 -15.63 1.08
CA LEU A 60 1.71 -15.06 1.95
C LEU A 60 2.38 -14.09 2.93
N VAL A 61 1.96 -12.84 2.90
CA VAL A 61 2.41 -11.80 3.83
C VAL A 61 1.40 -11.73 4.97
N PRO A 62 1.86 -11.71 6.24
CA PRO A 62 0.97 -11.59 7.39
C PRO A 62 0.22 -10.25 7.42
N GLN A 63 -0.94 -10.26 8.06
CA GLN A 63 -1.69 -9.04 8.38
C GLN A 63 -0.85 -8.05 9.22
N ASN A 64 -1.33 -6.79 9.29
CA ASN A 64 -0.67 -5.70 10.03
C ASN A 64 0.76 -5.42 9.53
N SER A 65 0.92 -5.48 8.23
CA SER A 65 2.18 -5.22 7.51
C SER A 65 2.05 -4.00 6.60
N ILE A 66 3.18 -3.48 6.13
CA ILE A 66 3.23 -2.38 5.17
C ILE A 66 3.80 -2.92 3.87
N THR A 67 3.08 -2.72 2.77
CA THR A 67 3.57 -3.09 1.44
C THR A 67 4.01 -1.85 0.67
N ILE A 68 5.14 -1.95 -0.04
CA ILE A 68 5.81 -0.84 -0.74
C ILE A 68 6.07 -1.27 -2.18
N VAL A 69 5.69 -0.43 -3.14
CA VAL A 69 6.01 -0.65 -4.55
C VAL A 69 7.46 -0.22 -4.83
N THR A 70 8.26 -1.16 -5.31
CA THR A 70 9.69 -0.95 -5.54
C THR A 70 10.07 -0.85 -7.02
N ARG A 71 9.14 -1.17 -7.95
CA ARG A 71 9.39 -1.14 -9.40
C ARG A 71 8.34 -0.28 -10.12
N VAL A 72 7.36 -0.87 -10.76
CA VAL A 72 6.37 -0.14 -11.55
C VAL A 72 5.42 0.64 -10.65
N GLY A 73 5.59 1.97 -10.59
CA GLY A 73 4.84 2.85 -9.68
C GLY A 73 5.52 3.06 -8.33
N VAL A 74 6.86 3.16 -8.32
CA VAL A 74 7.67 3.45 -7.12
C VAL A 74 7.09 4.64 -6.36
N GLY A 75 7.08 4.53 -5.04
CA GLY A 75 6.56 5.57 -4.15
C GLY A 75 5.19 5.23 -3.54
N LYS A 76 4.41 4.36 -4.18
CA LYS A 76 3.15 3.88 -3.59
C LYS A 76 3.43 2.90 -2.47
N LEU A 77 2.70 3.02 -1.39
CA LEU A 77 2.70 2.07 -0.29
C LEU A 77 1.35 2.06 0.43
N ALA A 78 1.09 1.01 1.20
CA ALA A 78 -0.11 0.95 2.02
C ALA A 78 0.06 0.04 3.24
N PHE A 79 -0.70 0.34 4.29
CA PHE A 79 -0.92 -0.56 5.43
C PHE A 79 -1.96 -1.62 5.09
N MET A 80 -1.64 -2.86 5.40
CA MET A 80 -2.46 -4.05 5.10
C MET A 80 -2.94 -4.69 6.40
N PRO A 81 -4.22 -4.49 6.79
CA PRO A 81 -4.76 -5.07 8.03
C PRO A 81 -5.15 -6.54 7.92
N PHE A 82 -5.02 -7.13 6.75
CA PHE A 82 -5.31 -8.53 6.45
C PHE A 82 -4.11 -9.22 5.80
N SER A 83 -4.07 -10.54 5.83
CA SER A 83 -3.05 -11.32 5.13
C SER A 83 -3.30 -11.33 3.63
N TYR A 84 -2.23 -11.23 2.84
CA TYR A 84 -2.29 -11.05 1.39
C TYR A 84 -1.04 -11.61 0.70
N ALA A 85 -1.04 -11.58 -0.61
CA ALA A 85 0.13 -11.79 -1.45
C ALA A 85 0.29 -10.61 -2.42
N THR A 86 1.47 -10.46 -3.02
CA THR A 86 1.76 -9.35 -3.94
C THR A 86 2.43 -9.82 -5.22
N SER A 87 2.39 -8.99 -6.27
CA SER A 87 3.25 -9.15 -7.45
C SER A 87 4.73 -8.95 -7.08
N GLN A 88 5.63 -9.30 -8.01
CA GLN A 88 7.09 -9.14 -7.83
C GLN A 88 7.58 -7.69 -7.69
N ASP A 89 6.71 -6.71 -7.87
CA ASP A 89 7.05 -5.28 -7.79
C ASP A 89 7.03 -4.73 -6.37
N PHE A 90 6.81 -5.58 -5.38
CA PHE A 90 6.63 -5.16 -3.99
C PHE A 90 7.70 -5.70 -3.04
N LEU A 91 7.95 -4.91 -2.01
CA LEU A 91 8.55 -5.33 -0.76
C LEU A 91 7.57 -5.07 0.38
N SER A 92 7.27 -6.09 1.16
CA SER A 92 6.41 -5.95 2.34
C SER A 92 7.22 -6.08 3.62
N LEU A 93 6.91 -5.22 4.60
CA LEU A 93 7.50 -5.16 5.94
C LEU A 93 6.49 -5.68 6.95
N SER A 94 6.85 -6.72 7.68
CA SER A 94 5.99 -7.38 8.68
C SER A 94 6.67 -7.40 10.05
N GLU A 95 5.89 -7.64 11.10
CA GLU A 95 6.35 -7.60 12.49
C GLU A 95 7.01 -6.25 12.81
N LEU A 96 6.21 -5.19 12.66
CA LEU A 96 6.66 -3.83 12.87
C LEU A 96 7.08 -3.60 14.34
N LYS A 97 8.26 -3.04 14.53
CA LYS A 97 8.82 -2.69 15.87
C LYS A 97 8.41 -1.31 16.35
N ILE A 98 7.78 -0.53 15.51
CA ILE A 98 7.33 0.83 15.77
C ILE A 98 5.82 0.95 15.55
N GLU A 99 5.23 2.05 15.99
CA GLU A 99 3.78 2.25 15.86
C GLU A 99 3.36 2.21 14.38
N PRO A 100 2.39 1.34 14.00
CA PRO A 100 2.09 1.08 12.59
C PRO A 100 1.64 2.30 11.79
N LYS A 101 0.79 3.17 12.35
CA LYS A 101 0.34 4.39 11.65
C LYS A 101 1.50 5.35 11.42
N PHE A 102 2.34 5.55 12.44
CA PHE A 102 3.55 6.35 12.30
C PHE A 102 4.47 5.76 11.22
N ALA A 103 4.70 4.45 11.25
CA ALA A 103 5.54 3.76 10.26
C ALA A 103 5.08 4.02 8.82
N VAL A 104 3.77 3.93 8.56
CA VAL A 104 3.19 4.20 7.24
C VAL A 104 3.50 5.62 6.77
N TYR A 105 3.28 6.63 7.60
CA TYR A 105 3.53 8.04 7.22
C TYR A 105 5.02 8.37 7.08
N ALA A 106 5.86 7.82 7.96
CA ALA A 106 7.31 8.01 7.88
C ALA A 106 7.88 7.36 6.60
N LEU A 107 7.43 6.15 6.27
CA LEU A 107 7.78 5.47 5.03
C LEU A 107 7.25 6.21 3.80
N TYR A 108 6.02 6.73 3.85
CA TYR A 108 5.46 7.51 2.75
C TYR A 108 6.27 8.76 2.46
N LYS A 109 6.63 9.53 3.50
CA LYS A 109 7.50 10.70 3.35
C LYS A 109 8.82 10.33 2.69
N MET A 110 9.46 9.26 3.15
CA MET A 110 10.72 8.77 2.61
C MET A 110 10.57 8.30 1.15
N MET A 111 9.51 7.54 0.83
CA MET A 111 9.27 7.04 -0.52
C MET A 111 8.94 8.16 -1.52
N ARG A 112 8.36 9.27 -1.08
CA ARG A 112 8.20 10.46 -1.93
C ARG A 112 9.53 11.04 -2.38
N LEU A 113 10.53 11.11 -1.49
CA LEU A 113 11.87 11.56 -1.85
C LEU A 113 12.52 10.59 -2.86
N VAL A 114 12.43 9.29 -2.59
CA VAL A 114 12.94 8.25 -3.50
C VAL A 114 12.25 8.33 -4.88
N SER A 115 10.95 8.50 -4.92
CA SER A 115 10.21 8.62 -6.20
C SER A 115 10.68 9.81 -7.03
N ASN A 116 10.95 10.94 -6.39
CA ASN A 116 11.47 12.14 -7.09
C ASN A 116 12.89 11.89 -7.62
N GLU A 117 13.75 11.20 -6.86
CA GLU A 117 15.10 10.82 -7.29
C GLU A 117 15.04 9.91 -8.53
N VAL A 118 14.17 8.89 -8.50
CA VAL A 118 14.00 7.91 -9.58
C VAL A 118 13.42 8.53 -10.85
N GLN A 119 12.51 9.50 -10.74
CA GLN A 119 11.93 10.18 -11.91
C GLN A 119 12.96 11.01 -12.69
N GLY A 120 14.05 11.44 -12.05
CA GLY A 120 15.17 12.16 -12.69
C GLY A 120 16.21 11.26 -13.34
N THR A 121 16.09 9.92 -13.25
CA THR A 121 17.09 8.97 -13.74
C THR A 121 16.47 7.92 -14.67
N SER A 122 17.32 7.22 -15.43
CA SER A 122 16.91 6.05 -16.25
C SER A 122 16.57 4.82 -15.42
N ILE A 123 16.70 4.87 -14.09
CA ILE A 123 16.45 3.75 -13.17
C ILE A 123 14.94 3.66 -12.90
N LYS A 124 14.33 2.54 -13.30
CA LYS A 124 12.87 2.32 -13.17
C LYS A 124 12.43 1.68 -11.83
N GLY A 125 13.28 1.68 -10.80
CA GLY A 125 12.96 1.03 -9.54
C GLY A 125 13.99 1.28 -8.44
N ILE A 126 13.69 0.81 -7.24
CA ILE A 126 14.62 0.74 -6.10
C ILE A 126 14.79 -0.72 -5.68
N THR A 127 16.00 -1.14 -5.41
CA THR A 127 16.27 -2.49 -4.92
C THR A 127 15.87 -2.63 -3.46
N LYS A 128 15.70 -3.88 -3.02
CA LYS A 128 15.45 -4.18 -1.60
C LYS A 128 16.53 -3.59 -0.69
N ASP A 129 17.79 -3.79 -1.05
CA ASP A 129 18.94 -3.38 -0.22
C ASP A 129 19.05 -1.86 -0.14
N GLU A 130 18.86 -1.15 -1.26
CA GLU A 130 18.81 0.31 -1.28
C GLU A 130 17.67 0.85 -0.43
N LEU A 131 16.47 0.23 -0.52
CA LEU A 131 15.33 0.61 0.28
C LEU A 131 15.60 0.39 1.78
N LEU A 132 16.16 -0.76 2.14
CA LEU A 132 16.46 -1.09 3.53
C LEU A 132 17.61 -0.26 4.13
N ALA A 133 18.49 0.27 3.30
CA ALA A 133 19.57 1.17 3.71
C ALA A 133 19.10 2.60 4.02
N LYS A 134 17.91 3.01 3.53
CA LYS A 134 17.37 4.37 3.82
C LYS A 134 17.11 4.54 5.31
N GLU A 135 17.41 5.73 5.82
CA GLU A 135 17.23 6.09 7.23
C GLU A 135 15.90 6.81 7.45
N ILE A 136 15.30 6.55 8.60
CA ILE A 136 14.08 7.23 9.07
C ILE A 136 14.32 7.62 10.53
N LEU A 137 14.02 8.87 10.86
CA LEU A 137 14.04 9.34 12.25
C LEU A 137 12.84 8.73 13.00
N ILE A 138 13.12 8.03 14.09
CA ILE A 138 12.12 7.37 14.92
C ILE A 138 12.12 8.05 16.28
N PRO A 139 11.11 8.85 16.62
CA PRO A 139 10.97 9.45 17.96
C PRO A 139 10.54 8.40 18.98
N ASP A 140 10.37 8.81 20.23
CA ASP A 140 9.83 7.93 21.26
C ASP A 140 8.40 7.44 20.94
N CYS A 141 8.00 6.33 21.57
CA CYS A 141 6.75 5.63 21.27
C CYS A 141 5.49 6.52 21.45
N GLU A 142 5.49 7.40 22.44
CA GLU A 142 4.35 8.30 22.70
C GLU A 142 4.21 9.36 21.59
N VAL A 143 5.32 9.88 21.10
CA VAL A 143 5.33 10.81 19.97
C VAL A 143 4.91 10.10 18.68
N GLN A 144 5.37 8.86 18.45
CA GLN A 144 4.92 8.05 17.31
C GLN A 144 3.40 7.90 17.30
N LYS A 145 2.78 7.50 18.43
CA LYS A 145 1.33 7.34 18.57
C LYS A 145 0.58 8.64 18.25
N LYS A 146 1.05 9.77 18.80
CA LYS A 146 0.44 11.08 18.57
C LYS A 146 0.51 11.49 17.10
N ILE A 147 1.67 11.38 16.47
CA ILE A 147 1.86 11.73 15.05
C ILE A 147 1.01 10.81 14.17
N GLY A 148 1.09 9.49 14.39
CA GLY A 148 0.34 8.52 13.61
C GLY A 148 -1.18 8.72 13.70
N ALA A 149 -1.70 8.93 14.92
CA ALA A 149 -3.12 9.20 15.15
C ALA A 149 -3.56 10.51 14.50
N TYR A 150 -2.78 11.58 14.65
CA TYR A 150 -3.12 12.89 14.09
C TYR A 150 -3.22 12.85 12.55
N LEU A 151 -2.20 12.32 11.89
CA LEU A 151 -2.18 12.21 10.43
C LEU A 151 -3.29 11.29 9.92
N HIS A 152 -3.54 10.16 10.59
CA HIS A 152 -4.62 9.26 10.22
C HIS A 152 -6.01 9.91 10.35
N ASN A 153 -6.21 10.75 11.38
CA ASN A 153 -7.46 11.50 11.52
C ASN A 153 -7.62 12.54 10.40
N LEU A 154 -6.53 13.19 9.96
CA LEU A 154 -6.59 14.09 8.79
C LEU A 154 -6.98 13.33 7.51
N ASP A 155 -6.40 12.16 7.24
CA ASP A 155 -6.77 11.33 6.09
C ASP A 155 -8.25 10.92 6.12
N ASN A 156 -8.77 10.57 7.30
CA ASN A 156 -10.19 10.25 7.47
C ASN A 156 -11.08 11.45 7.17
N LEU A 157 -10.71 12.65 7.64
CA LEU A 157 -11.46 13.89 7.35
C LEU A 157 -11.42 14.22 5.85
N ILE A 158 -10.25 14.13 5.21
CA ILE A 158 -10.10 14.34 3.76
C ILE A 158 -11.00 13.37 2.99
N THR A 159 -10.97 12.08 3.34
CA THR A 159 -11.80 11.06 2.69
C THR A 159 -13.30 11.34 2.86
N LEU A 160 -13.72 11.72 4.06
CA LEU A 160 -15.12 12.06 4.36
C LEU A 160 -15.59 13.27 3.55
N HIS A 161 -14.78 14.34 3.52
CA HIS A 161 -15.11 15.54 2.77
C HIS A 161 -15.14 15.30 1.25
N GLN A 162 -14.20 14.48 0.74
CA GLN A 162 -14.21 14.08 -0.67
C GLN A 162 -15.49 13.33 -1.03
N SER A 163 -15.88 12.34 -0.23
CA SER A 163 -17.14 11.61 -0.42
C SER A 163 -18.36 12.54 -0.40
N LYS A 164 -18.40 13.51 0.52
CA LYS A 164 -19.47 14.51 0.59
C LYS A 164 -19.51 15.40 -0.67
N CYS A 165 -18.34 15.83 -1.16
CA CYS A 165 -18.24 16.58 -2.41
C CYS A 165 -18.77 15.77 -3.61
N ASP A 166 -18.43 14.50 -3.70
CA ASP A 166 -18.85 13.66 -4.80
C ASP A 166 -20.37 13.41 -4.76
N ASN A 167 -20.93 13.17 -3.58
CA ASN A 167 -22.39 13.09 -3.41
C ASN A 167 -23.10 14.38 -3.83
N LEU A 168 -22.57 15.54 -3.45
CA LEU A 168 -23.17 16.84 -3.85
C LEU A 168 -23.08 17.07 -5.36
N LYS A 169 -22.01 16.63 -6.02
CA LYS A 169 -21.89 16.66 -7.49
C LYS A 169 -22.97 15.80 -8.16
N GLU A 170 -23.23 14.61 -7.63
CA GLU A 170 -24.29 13.72 -8.15
C GLU A 170 -25.68 14.35 -7.96
N VAL A 171 -25.97 14.93 -6.79
CA VAL A 171 -27.23 15.67 -6.56
C VAL A 171 -27.37 16.83 -7.53
N LYS A 172 -26.32 17.64 -7.70
CA LYS A 172 -26.32 18.74 -8.67
C LYS A 172 -26.60 18.24 -10.08
N LYS A 173 -25.95 17.17 -10.51
CA LYS A 173 -26.16 16.57 -11.83
C LYS A 173 -27.61 16.11 -12.01
N TYR A 174 -28.17 15.41 -11.03
CA TYR A 174 -29.57 14.99 -11.04
C TYR A 174 -30.52 16.16 -11.17
N MET A 175 -30.33 17.22 -10.40
CA MET A 175 -31.20 18.42 -10.45
C MET A 175 -31.11 19.11 -11.83
N LEU A 176 -29.93 19.28 -12.39
CA LEU A 176 -29.74 19.86 -13.73
C LEU A 176 -30.43 19.05 -14.83
N GLN A 177 -30.47 17.72 -14.70
CA GLN A 177 -31.15 16.86 -15.67
C GLN A 177 -32.68 16.86 -15.55
N ASN A 178 -33.25 17.16 -14.36
CA ASN A 178 -34.66 16.96 -14.11
C ASN A 178 -35.43 18.25 -13.77
N MET A 179 -34.75 19.38 -13.55
CA MET A 179 -35.44 20.65 -13.19
C MET A 179 -35.63 21.61 -14.36
N PHE A 180 -35.03 21.34 -15.50
CA PHE A 180 -35.09 22.20 -16.69
C PHE A 180 -35.75 21.49 -17.88
N ILE A 181 -36.79 20.70 -17.61
CA ILE A 181 -37.65 20.08 -18.64
C ILE A 181 -38.75 21.04 -19.02
#